data_56075cec0010eedc71cd3b94a4cd9207
#
_entry.id   56075cec0010eedc71cd3b94a4cd9207
#
_cell.length_a   1.000
_cell.length_b   1.000
_cell.length_c   1.000
_cell.angle_alpha   90.00
_cell.angle_beta   90.00
_cell.angle_gamma   90.00
#
_symmetry.space_group_name_H-M   'P 1'
#
loop_
_entity.id
_entity.type
_entity.pdbx_description
1 polymer ?
#
loop_
_entity_poly.entity_id
_entity_poly.type
_entity_poly.pdbx_seq_one_letter_code
_entity_poly.pdbx_strand_id
1 'polypeptide(L)'
;MISLHTTPEGFSAVDCDRLSGLAAAAPAQDAGLVGRARDHNLRRADLVWTDDIPGAEWVMDRIIDLVRGANRQFGFDLSAFHESPQIARYDAAREGHFDWHADIGDGPFARQRKLTMVAQMSDPADYDGGQLEIMPSAQVHRAASARGTVTIFPSYVLHRVTPVTRGARLSLTVWAHGPAFR
;
A
#
# COMPACT_ATOMS: atom_id res chain seq x y z
N MET A 1 0.49 -20.97 -9.39
CA MET A 1 1.44 -20.00 -8.80
C MET A 1 0.68 -18.70 -8.60
N ILE A 2 0.73 -18.10 -7.41
CA ILE A 2 0.10 -16.80 -7.17
C ILE A 2 0.92 -15.76 -7.93
N SER A 3 0.25 -14.99 -8.81
CA SER A 3 0.92 -13.98 -9.62
C SER A 3 0.93 -12.63 -8.93
N LEU A 4 1.93 -11.82 -9.24
CA LEU A 4 2.03 -10.41 -8.89
C LEU A 4 1.87 -9.60 -10.17
N HIS A 5 1.24 -8.45 -10.10
CA HIS A 5 1.13 -7.52 -11.22
C HIS A 5 1.95 -6.26 -10.90
N THR A 6 2.86 -5.89 -11.78
CA THR A 6 3.69 -4.69 -11.61
C THR A 6 3.48 -3.77 -12.79
N THR A 7 3.16 -2.51 -12.50
CA THR A 7 3.04 -1.43 -13.49
C THR A 7 4.12 -0.39 -13.20
N PRO A 8 5.20 -0.34 -13.99
CA PRO A 8 6.16 0.77 -13.94
C PRO A 8 5.43 2.09 -14.23
N GLU A 9 5.82 3.15 -13.52
CA GLU A 9 5.24 4.50 -13.73
C GLU A 9 3.70 4.53 -13.68
N GLY A 10 3.08 3.67 -12.86
CA GLY A 10 1.65 3.72 -12.60
C GLY A 10 1.20 5.08 -12.04
N PHE A 11 2.08 5.75 -11.31
CA PHE A 11 2.06 7.18 -11.01
C PHE A 11 3.31 7.84 -11.61
N SER A 12 3.16 8.98 -12.28
CA SER A 12 4.31 9.75 -12.77
C SER A 12 5.09 10.37 -11.59
N ALA A 13 6.33 10.82 -11.84
CA ALA A 13 7.09 11.55 -10.83
C ALA A 13 6.35 12.80 -10.35
N VAL A 14 5.66 13.50 -11.25
CA VAL A 14 4.84 14.69 -10.92
C VAL A 14 3.65 14.30 -10.03
N ASP A 15 2.98 13.18 -10.29
CA ASP A 15 1.90 12.67 -9.44
C ASP A 15 2.43 12.35 -8.03
N CYS A 16 3.59 11.70 -7.96
CA CYS A 16 4.22 11.38 -6.68
C CYS A 16 4.60 12.64 -5.90
N ASP A 17 5.19 13.67 -6.54
CA ASP A 17 5.51 14.94 -5.91
C ASP A 17 4.25 15.65 -5.39
N ARG A 18 3.24 15.74 -6.24
CA ARG A 18 1.96 16.35 -5.88
C ARG A 18 1.33 15.69 -4.67
N LEU A 19 1.21 14.35 -4.69
CA LEU A 19 0.57 13.61 -3.61
C LEU A 19 1.40 13.65 -2.32
N SER A 20 2.72 13.54 -2.41
CA SER A 20 3.62 13.64 -1.25
C SER A 20 3.57 15.02 -0.60
N GLY A 21 3.52 16.08 -1.42
CA GLY A 21 3.39 17.47 -0.93
C GLY A 21 2.05 17.71 -0.22
N LEU A 22 0.95 17.22 -0.78
CA LEU A 22 -0.37 17.29 -0.16
C LEU A 22 -0.41 16.52 1.17
N ALA A 23 0.14 15.31 1.20
CA ALA A 23 0.19 14.49 2.41
C ALA A 23 1.05 15.11 3.52
N ALA A 24 2.14 15.79 3.17
CA ALA A 24 2.99 16.47 4.14
C ALA A 24 2.30 17.63 4.88
N ALA A 25 1.28 18.24 4.25
CA ALA A 25 0.48 19.32 4.83
C ALA A 25 -0.72 18.81 5.65
N ALA A 26 -1.07 17.53 5.54
CA ALA A 26 -2.22 16.94 6.21
C ALA A 26 -1.83 16.40 7.60
N PRO A 27 -2.79 16.36 8.56
CA PRO A 27 -2.54 15.79 9.88
C PRO A 27 -2.31 14.28 9.76
N ALA A 28 -1.10 13.84 10.12
CA ALA A 28 -0.76 12.42 10.15
C ALA A 28 -1.24 11.76 11.45
N GLN A 29 -1.66 10.51 11.35
CA GLN A 29 -2.04 9.68 12.49
C GLN A 29 -1.06 8.50 12.62
N ASP A 30 -0.72 8.14 13.87
CA ASP A 30 0.07 6.94 14.14
C ASP A 30 -0.71 5.68 13.72
N ALA A 31 -0.07 4.81 12.97
CA ALA A 31 -0.72 3.64 12.38
C ALA A 31 -1.27 2.68 13.44
N GLY A 32 -2.59 2.47 13.42
CA GLY A 32 -3.25 1.37 14.13
C GLY A 32 -3.34 0.11 13.26
N LEU A 33 -3.66 -1.01 13.90
CA LEU A 33 -4.02 -2.25 13.21
C LEU A 33 -5.55 -2.35 13.12
N VAL A 34 -6.06 -2.90 12.02
CA VAL A 34 -7.50 -3.13 11.85
C VAL A 34 -8.01 -4.04 12.97
N GLY A 35 -8.97 -3.52 13.78
CA GLY A 35 -9.60 -4.27 14.86
C GLY A 35 -8.71 -4.60 16.08
N ARG A 36 -7.50 -4.02 16.17
CA ARG A 36 -6.56 -4.24 17.29
C ARG A 36 -6.00 -2.92 17.82
N ALA A 37 -5.57 -2.95 19.08
CA ALA A 37 -4.75 -1.87 19.65
C ALA A 37 -3.46 -1.69 18.83
N ARG A 38 -2.88 -0.49 18.88
CA ARG A 38 -1.58 -0.19 18.26
C ARG A 38 -0.53 -1.20 18.73
N ASP A 39 0.09 -1.90 17.78
CA ASP A 39 1.19 -2.81 18.05
C ASP A 39 2.42 -2.32 17.27
N HIS A 40 3.27 -1.55 17.95
CA HIS A 40 4.49 -1.01 17.37
C HIS A 40 5.55 -2.06 17.05
N ASN A 41 5.40 -3.29 17.52
CA ASN A 41 6.24 -4.41 17.09
C ASN A 41 5.84 -4.91 15.71
N LEU A 42 4.54 -4.81 15.38
CA LEU A 42 4.03 -5.23 14.09
C LEU A 42 4.10 -4.10 13.06
N ARG A 43 3.74 -2.85 13.43
CA ARG A 43 3.71 -1.71 12.50
C ARG A 43 4.15 -0.41 13.17
N ARG A 44 5.10 0.28 12.53
CA ARG A 44 5.51 1.65 12.86
C ARG A 44 5.45 2.50 11.60
N ALA A 45 4.41 3.29 11.46
CA ALA A 45 4.22 4.21 10.34
C ALA A 45 3.28 5.35 10.75
N ASP A 46 3.41 6.48 10.09
CA ASP A 46 2.41 7.55 10.13
C ASP A 46 1.51 7.44 8.90
N LEU A 47 0.21 7.60 9.09
CA LEU A 47 -0.79 7.45 8.04
C LEU A 47 -1.52 8.74 7.77
N VAL A 48 -1.79 9.00 6.50
CA VAL A 48 -2.73 10.02 6.03
C VAL A 48 -3.66 9.35 5.02
N TRP A 49 -4.96 9.57 5.15
CA TRP A 49 -5.95 9.06 4.20
C TRP A 49 -6.21 10.09 3.11
N THR A 50 -6.28 9.65 1.86
CA THR A 50 -6.47 10.57 0.72
C THR A 50 -7.80 11.32 0.77
N ASP A 51 -8.83 10.72 1.38
CA ASP A 51 -10.15 11.37 1.55
C ASP A 51 -10.09 12.57 2.50
N ASP A 52 -9.08 12.61 3.37
CA ASP A 52 -8.84 13.75 4.28
C ASP A 52 -7.93 14.82 3.66
N ILE A 53 -7.50 14.65 2.39
CA ILE A 53 -6.59 15.56 1.71
C ILE A 53 -7.32 16.32 0.59
N PRO A 54 -7.68 17.59 0.76
CA PRO A 54 -8.23 18.39 -0.33
C PRO A 54 -7.27 18.46 -1.52
N GLY A 55 -7.77 18.19 -2.73
CA GLY A 55 -6.99 18.17 -3.95
C GLY A 55 -6.36 16.81 -4.30
N ALA A 56 -6.67 15.74 -3.52
CA ALA A 56 -6.25 14.38 -3.81
C ALA A 56 -7.33 13.52 -4.51
N GLU A 57 -8.47 14.08 -4.88
CA GLU A 57 -9.62 13.36 -5.45
C GLU A 57 -9.26 12.59 -6.74
N TRP A 58 -8.34 13.12 -7.53
CA TRP A 58 -7.85 12.53 -8.78
C TRP A 58 -7.14 11.17 -8.59
N VAL A 59 -6.66 10.90 -7.37
CA VAL A 59 -5.91 9.68 -7.05
C VAL A 59 -6.79 8.45 -7.23
N MET A 60 -8.08 8.56 -6.88
CA MET A 60 -9.01 7.44 -6.95
C MET A 60 -9.29 7.00 -8.38
N ASP A 61 -9.41 7.92 -9.34
CA ASP A 61 -9.59 7.58 -10.75
C ASP A 61 -8.38 6.80 -11.28
N ARG A 62 -7.16 7.22 -10.90
CA ARG A 62 -5.94 6.52 -11.28
C ARG A 62 -5.87 5.11 -10.66
N ILE A 63 -6.24 4.96 -9.38
CA ILE A 63 -6.32 3.67 -8.70
C ILE A 63 -7.28 2.72 -9.41
N ILE A 64 -8.48 3.19 -9.75
CA ILE A 64 -9.51 2.40 -10.43
C ILE A 64 -8.98 1.84 -11.74
N ASP A 65 -8.32 2.65 -12.55
CA ASP A 65 -7.77 2.23 -13.84
C ASP A 65 -6.65 1.18 -13.68
N LEU A 66 -5.73 1.40 -12.73
CA LEU A 66 -4.63 0.47 -12.44
C LEU A 66 -5.15 -0.88 -11.93
N VAL A 67 -6.09 -0.87 -10.99
CA VAL A 67 -6.68 -2.08 -10.42
C VAL A 67 -7.51 -2.83 -11.47
N ARG A 68 -8.31 -2.11 -12.28
CA ARG A 68 -9.07 -2.72 -13.38
C ARG A 68 -8.15 -3.38 -14.40
N GLY A 69 -7.03 -2.72 -14.75
CA GLY A 69 -6.01 -3.28 -15.64
C GLY A 69 -5.41 -4.56 -15.09
N ALA A 70 -4.96 -4.53 -13.83
CA ALA A 70 -4.36 -5.68 -13.15
C ALA A 70 -5.36 -6.84 -12.97
N ASN A 71 -6.62 -6.54 -12.69
CA ASN A 71 -7.64 -7.57 -12.44
C ASN A 71 -7.95 -8.45 -13.65
N ARG A 72 -7.58 -8.06 -14.87
CA ARG A 72 -7.62 -8.95 -16.05
C ARG A 72 -6.77 -10.20 -15.86
N GLN A 73 -5.70 -10.10 -15.05
CA GLN A 73 -4.82 -11.21 -14.71
C GLN A 73 -5.36 -12.03 -13.53
N PHE A 74 -6.00 -11.38 -12.55
CA PHE A 74 -6.46 -12.06 -11.34
C PHE A 74 -7.87 -12.63 -11.46
N GLY A 75 -8.75 -11.98 -12.22
CA GLY A 75 -10.12 -12.44 -12.48
C GLY A 75 -11.04 -12.42 -11.25
N PHE A 76 -10.79 -11.54 -10.28
CA PHE A 76 -11.69 -11.40 -9.12
C PHE A 76 -12.95 -10.60 -9.46
N ASP A 77 -14.07 -10.98 -8.85
CA ASP A 77 -15.25 -10.12 -8.79
C ASP A 77 -14.96 -8.95 -7.87
N LEU A 78 -14.68 -7.78 -8.46
CA LEU A 78 -14.48 -6.54 -7.74
C LEU A 78 -15.75 -5.71 -7.76
N SER A 79 -16.17 -5.18 -6.61
CA SER A 79 -17.41 -4.40 -6.48
C SER A 79 -17.18 -2.96 -6.02
N ALA A 80 -16.17 -2.70 -5.19
CA ALA A 80 -16.00 -1.39 -4.56
C ALA A 80 -14.59 -1.16 -4.00
N PHE A 81 -14.37 0.08 -3.55
CA PHE A 81 -13.31 0.46 -2.62
C PHE A 81 -14.02 0.99 -1.37
N HIS A 82 -14.05 0.21 -0.31
CA HIS A 82 -14.76 0.55 0.93
C HIS A 82 -13.91 1.33 1.92
N GLU A 83 -12.62 1.44 1.65
CA GLU A 83 -11.63 2.07 2.52
C GLU A 83 -10.86 3.13 1.74
N SER A 84 -10.63 4.27 2.39
CA SER A 84 -9.82 5.34 1.81
C SER A 84 -8.40 4.87 1.53
N PRO A 85 -7.80 5.24 0.39
CA PRO A 85 -6.39 4.98 0.15
C PRO A 85 -5.51 5.64 1.24
N GLN A 86 -4.50 4.91 1.69
CA GLN A 86 -3.60 5.34 2.75
C GLN A 86 -2.24 5.73 2.19
N ILE A 87 -1.75 6.91 2.55
CA ILE A 87 -0.34 7.26 2.39
C ILE A 87 0.34 6.91 3.71
N ALA A 88 1.24 5.93 3.65
CA ALA A 88 2.03 5.49 4.79
C ALA A 88 3.45 6.05 4.70
N ARG A 89 3.91 6.70 5.77
CA ARG A 89 5.28 7.19 5.96
C ARG A 89 6.01 6.29 6.96
N TYR A 90 7.05 5.65 6.52
CA TYR A 90 7.97 4.84 7.32
C TYR A 90 9.27 5.63 7.51
N ASP A 91 9.53 6.09 8.72
CA ASP A 91 10.66 6.96 9.05
C ASP A 91 11.76 6.18 9.79
N ALA A 92 13.02 6.37 9.41
CA ALA A 92 14.17 5.74 10.03
C ALA A 92 14.33 6.09 11.52
N ALA A 93 13.95 7.32 11.91
CA ALA A 93 14.01 7.77 13.32
C ALA A 93 13.12 6.92 14.25
N ARG A 94 12.13 6.22 13.68
CA ARG A 94 11.21 5.32 14.42
C ARG A 94 11.37 3.86 14.00
N GLU A 95 12.41 3.51 13.25
CA GLU A 95 12.57 2.18 12.64
C GLU A 95 11.30 1.75 11.89
N GLY A 96 10.75 2.68 11.06
CA GLY A 96 9.47 2.51 10.39
C GLY A 96 9.42 1.20 9.61
N HIS A 97 8.44 0.36 9.89
CA HIS A 97 8.28 -0.97 9.29
C HIS A 97 6.82 -1.44 9.36
N PHE A 98 6.54 -2.53 8.67
CA PHE A 98 5.33 -3.32 8.84
C PHE A 98 5.70 -4.79 8.65
N ASP A 99 5.65 -5.58 9.72
CA ASP A 99 6.09 -6.99 9.69
C ASP A 99 5.11 -7.88 8.90
N TRP A 100 5.44 -9.15 8.74
CA TRP A 100 4.68 -10.11 7.96
C TRP A 100 3.21 -10.16 8.36
N HIS A 101 2.34 -9.85 7.40
CA HIS A 101 0.88 -9.87 7.56
C HIS A 101 0.20 -10.16 6.22
N ALA A 102 -1.08 -10.51 6.31
CA ALA A 102 -2.00 -10.49 5.18
C ALA A 102 -3.04 -9.38 5.43
N ASP A 103 -3.56 -8.80 4.37
CA ASP A 103 -4.54 -7.73 4.47
C ASP A 103 -5.97 -8.24 4.65
N ILE A 104 -6.20 -9.52 4.40
CA ILE A 104 -7.48 -10.17 4.69
C ILE A 104 -7.62 -10.42 6.20
N GLY A 105 -8.84 -10.27 6.72
CA GLY A 105 -9.12 -10.48 8.15
C GLY A 105 -10.62 -10.57 8.45
N ASP A 106 -10.98 -10.69 9.73
CA ASP A 106 -12.37 -10.91 10.18
C ASP A 106 -13.22 -9.63 10.22
N GLY A 107 -12.60 -8.46 9.99
CA GLY A 107 -13.33 -7.20 9.97
C GLY A 107 -14.33 -7.12 8.81
N PRO A 108 -15.39 -6.28 8.92
CA PRO A 108 -16.47 -6.21 7.95
C PRO A 108 -15.99 -5.86 6.53
N PHE A 109 -14.95 -5.06 6.39
CA PHE A 109 -14.32 -4.74 5.10
C PHE A 109 -13.13 -5.66 4.82
N ALA A 110 -12.29 -5.96 5.83
CA ALA A 110 -11.08 -6.77 5.65
C ALA A 110 -11.35 -8.16 5.07
N ARG A 111 -12.46 -8.82 5.43
CA ARG A 111 -12.86 -10.12 4.85
C ARG A 111 -13.24 -10.06 3.37
N GLN A 112 -13.52 -8.86 2.85
CA GLN A 112 -13.93 -8.60 1.46
C GLN A 112 -12.77 -8.11 0.59
N ARG A 113 -11.58 -7.82 1.15
CA ARG A 113 -10.42 -7.39 0.40
C ARG A 113 -9.95 -8.48 -0.56
N LYS A 114 -9.89 -8.17 -1.84
CA LYS A 114 -9.47 -9.07 -2.92
C LYS A 114 -8.07 -8.76 -3.41
N LEU A 115 -7.81 -7.51 -3.70
CA LEU A 115 -6.52 -7.05 -4.18
C LEU A 115 -5.99 -5.94 -3.29
N THR A 116 -4.72 -6.04 -2.97
CA THR A 116 -3.90 -4.98 -2.37
C THR A 116 -3.09 -4.33 -3.48
N MET A 117 -3.16 -3.01 -3.57
CA MET A 117 -2.32 -2.19 -4.42
C MET A 117 -1.35 -1.38 -3.55
N VAL A 118 -0.07 -1.42 -3.87
CA VAL A 118 0.96 -0.58 -3.25
C VAL A 118 1.71 0.18 -4.33
N ALA A 119 1.71 1.52 -4.23
CA ALA A 119 2.52 2.40 -5.08
C ALA A 119 3.70 2.98 -4.31
N GLN A 120 4.88 3.00 -4.96
CA GLN A 120 6.10 3.60 -4.42
C GLN A 120 6.09 5.10 -4.68
N MET A 121 6.01 5.92 -3.61
CA MET A 121 5.91 7.37 -3.76
C MET A 121 7.26 8.08 -3.60
N SER A 122 8.20 7.53 -2.83
CA SER A 122 9.53 8.09 -2.61
C SER A 122 10.52 7.68 -3.70
N ASP A 123 11.51 8.54 -3.95
CA ASP A 123 12.69 8.16 -4.72
C ASP A 123 13.51 7.15 -3.89
N PRO A 124 13.94 6.02 -4.48
CA PRO A 124 14.76 5.04 -3.77
C PRO A 124 16.13 5.58 -3.32
N ALA A 125 16.60 6.71 -3.87
CA ALA A 125 17.82 7.37 -3.42
C ALA A 125 17.66 8.10 -2.06
N ASP A 126 16.42 8.40 -1.65
CA ASP A 126 16.14 9.19 -0.44
C ASP A 126 16.10 8.34 0.84
N TYR A 127 16.07 7.01 0.74
CA TYR A 127 15.96 6.12 1.90
C TYR A 127 16.73 4.80 1.71
N ASP A 128 17.04 4.13 2.82
CA ASP A 128 17.58 2.76 2.84
C ASP A 128 16.66 1.86 3.67
N GLY A 129 16.62 0.56 3.35
CA GLY A 129 15.66 -0.36 3.93
C GLY A 129 14.26 -0.17 3.31
N GLY A 130 13.19 -0.36 4.09
CA GLY A 130 11.82 -0.11 3.65
C GLY A 130 11.38 -0.96 2.45
N GLN A 131 12.02 -2.10 2.19
CA GLN A 131 11.71 -2.95 1.05
C GLN A 131 10.34 -3.60 1.22
N LEU A 132 9.48 -3.47 0.22
CA LEU A 132 8.25 -4.27 0.13
C LEU A 132 8.61 -5.68 -0.30
N GLU A 133 8.44 -6.63 0.59
CA GLU A 133 8.64 -8.05 0.36
C GLU A 133 7.30 -8.78 0.38
N ILE A 134 7.08 -9.65 -0.60
CA ILE A 134 5.83 -10.38 -0.84
C ILE A 134 6.14 -11.85 -0.96
N MET A 135 5.35 -12.70 -0.33
CA MET A 135 5.54 -14.16 -0.31
C MET A 135 4.39 -14.88 -1.05
N PRO A 136 4.39 -14.86 -2.39
CA PRO A 136 3.35 -15.53 -3.18
C PRO A 136 3.52 -17.05 -3.23
N SER A 137 4.66 -17.56 -2.74
CA SER A 137 5.03 -18.97 -2.65
C SER A 137 6.01 -19.14 -1.48
N ALA A 138 6.76 -20.24 -1.45
CA ALA A 138 7.84 -20.44 -0.47
C ALA A 138 9.03 -19.49 -0.64
N GLN A 139 9.05 -18.68 -1.70
CA GLN A 139 10.12 -17.70 -1.95
C GLN A 139 9.61 -16.29 -1.74
N VAL A 140 10.46 -15.47 -1.13
CA VAL A 140 10.21 -14.03 -0.96
C VAL A 140 10.53 -13.31 -2.26
N HIS A 141 9.57 -12.55 -2.76
CA HIS A 141 9.72 -11.64 -3.88
C HIS A 141 9.90 -10.21 -3.36
N ARG A 142 10.93 -9.51 -3.84
CA ARG A 142 11.12 -8.08 -3.57
C ARG A 142 10.45 -7.27 -4.66
N ALA A 143 9.50 -6.44 -4.28
CA ALA A 143 8.83 -5.56 -5.22
C ALA A 143 9.80 -4.49 -5.74
N ALA A 144 9.56 -4.01 -6.96
CA ALA A 144 10.35 -2.92 -7.53
C ALA A 144 10.22 -1.65 -6.69
N SER A 145 11.34 -0.98 -6.41
CA SER A 145 11.43 0.23 -5.59
C SER A 145 11.40 1.53 -6.40
N ALA A 146 11.45 1.44 -7.73
CA ALA A 146 11.42 2.63 -8.58
C ALA A 146 10.18 3.48 -8.30
N ARG A 147 10.38 4.79 -8.17
CA ARG A 147 9.33 5.77 -7.87
C ARG A 147 8.19 5.68 -8.87
N GLY A 148 6.96 5.73 -8.40
CA GLY A 148 5.75 5.60 -9.20
C GLY A 148 5.37 4.18 -9.61
N THR A 149 6.23 3.19 -9.33
CA THR A 149 5.91 1.78 -9.61
C THR A 149 4.79 1.30 -8.70
N VAL A 150 3.82 0.63 -9.29
CA VAL A 150 2.66 0.03 -8.61
C VAL A 150 2.80 -1.48 -8.64
N THR A 151 2.67 -2.12 -7.48
CA THR A 151 2.57 -3.57 -7.33
C THR A 151 1.20 -3.94 -6.79
N ILE A 152 0.52 -4.88 -7.46
CA ILE A 152 -0.81 -5.37 -7.09
C ILE A 152 -0.74 -6.88 -6.88
N PHE A 153 -1.34 -7.34 -5.81
CA PHE A 153 -1.37 -8.76 -5.43
C PHE A 153 -2.63 -9.10 -4.63
N PRO A 154 -3.03 -10.40 -4.56
CA PRO A 154 -4.17 -10.81 -3.75
C PRO A 154 -3.97 -10.49 -2.27
N SER A 155 -4.99 -9.94 -1.62
CA SER A 155 -4.91 -9.44 -0.22
C SER A 155 -4.62 -10.53 0.82
N TYR A 156 -4.77 -11.81 0.46
CA TYR A 156 -4.42 -12.94 1.33
C TYR A 156 -2.92 -13.32 1.27
N VAL A 157 -2.15 -12.71 0.39
CA VAL A 157 -0.70 -12.99 0.26
C VAL A 157 0.06 -12.30 1.38
N LEU A 158 0.91 -13.06 2.07
CA LEU A 158 1.80 -12.51 3.09
C LEU A 158 2.78 -11.52 2.47
N HIS A 159 2.92 -10.38 3.13
CA HIS A 159 3.85 -9.33 2.73
C HIS A 159 4.31 -8.52 3.94
N ARG A 160 5.41 -7.78 3.76
CA ARG A 160 5.97 -6.90 4.78
C ARG A 160 6.66 -5.69 4.18
N VAL A 161 6.88 -4.67 4.99
CA VAL A 161 7.83 -3.59 4.75
C VAL A 161 8.98 -3.75 5.74
N THR A 162 10.19 -3.96 5.24
CA THR A 162 11.37 -4.10 6.10
C THR A 162 11.67 -2.76 6.81
N PRO A 163 12.38 -2.76 7.96
CA PRO A 163 12.73 -1.51 8.64
C PRO A 163 13.46 -0.53 7.72
N VAL A 164 13.04 0.74 7.80
CA VAL A 164 13.76 1.86 7.16
C VAL A 164 14.93 2.23 8.07
N THR A 165 16.13 2.31 7.50
CA THR A 165 17.39 2.54 8.25
C THR A 165 18.00 3.92 7.99
N ARG A 166 17.58 4.60 6.90
CA ARG A 166 17.95 5.98 6.56
C ARG A 166 16.75 6.65 5.87
N GLY A 167 16.55 7.94 6.13
CA GLY A 167 15.51 8.73 5.48
C GLY A 167 14.10 8.30 5.81
N ALA A 168 13.19 8.48 4.87
CA ALA A 168 11.78 8.09 5.01
C ALA A 168 11.22 7.55 3.69
N ARG A 169 10.47 6.44 3.77
CA ARG A 169 9.75 5.88 2.64
C ARG A 169 8.27 6.22 2.71
N LEU A 170 7.73 6.72 1.60
CA LEU A 170 6.29 6.89 1.43
C LEU A 170 5.74 5.85 0.45
N SER A 171 4.58 5.30 0.78
CA SER A 171 3.82 4.46 -0.14
C SER A 171 2.33 4.79 -0.07
N LEU A 172 1.64 4.64 -1.21
CA LEU A 172 0.18 4.69 -1.28
C LEU A 172 -0.35 3.26 -1.31
N THR A 173 -1.26 2.92 -0.40
CA THR A 173 -1.88 1.59 -0.31
C THR A 173 -3.39 1.70 -0.35
N VAL A 174 -4.04 0.82 -1.10
CA VAL A 174 -5.50 0.71 -1.18
C VAL A 174 -5.92 -0.75 -1.40
N TRP A 175 -7.15 -1.06 -1.03
CA TRP A 175 -7.75 -2.38 -1.19
C TRP A 175 -8.99 -2.32 -2.09
N ALA A 176 -9.00 -3.18 -3.11
CA ALA A 176 -10.19 -3.43 -3.90
C ALA A 176 -10.99 -4.58 -3.28
N HIS A 177 -12.28 -4.38 -3.16
CA HIS A 177 -13.20 -5.29 -2.46
C HIS A 177 -14.10 -6.06 -3.43
N GLY A 178 -14.57 -7.21 -2.96
CA GLY A 178 -15.54 -8.07 -3.64
C GLY A 178 -16.22 -8.99 -2.62
N PRO A 179 -17.00 -9.99 -3.06
CA PRO A 179 -17.61 -10.96 -2.16
C PRO A 179 -16.55 -11.62 -1.28
N ALA A 180 -16.86 -11.88 0.02
CA ALA A 180 -15.92 -12.58 0.89
C ALA A 180 -15.48 -13.93 0.28
N PHE A 181 -14.25 -14.35 0.56
CA PHE A 181 -13.80 -15.70 0.17
C PHE A 181 -14.61 -16.76 0.94
N ARG A 182 -14.93 -17.85 0.24
CA ARG A 182 -15.68 -19.01 0.79
C ARG A 182 -14.79 -20.24 0.74
#